data_d54b580ec06158dacc0c595d0c1d4be0
#
_entry.id   d54b580ec06158dacc0c595d0c1d4be0
#
_cell.length_a   1.000
_cell.length_b   1.000
_cell.length_c   1.000
_cell.angle_alpha   90.00
_cell.angle_beta   90.00
_cell.angle_gamma   90.00
#
_symmetry.space_group_name_H-M   'P 1'
#
loop_
_entity.id
_entity.type
_entity.pdbx_description
1 polymer ?
#
loop_
_entity_poly.entity_id
_entity_poly.type
_entity_poly.pdbx_seq_one_letter_code
_entity_poly.pdbx_strand_id
1 'polypeptide(L)'
;MIERGSNGLTVHDEQRKRFRTMHERGCFVMPNAWDAGSARLLQNLGFGAIASSSAGLAWTLGRADYDLTCDTVVNHLVSLCAASSIPVNADFEDGFAREPESMVKNVLRALDAGVAGLSIEDRNRAGFFEPAFATERIKAARVAVDQAAPAAILVARTELLLSDPSAVTPAIDRLVAFAEAGADCLFAPGVRAAADIAAMVRAVAPKPLNVLMSKPGLTFAELEGLGVRRISVGGALARVGWAAVLAAAEGLREGSFDVLAGALPHERMNGLFT
;
A
#
# COMPACT_ATOMS: atom_id res chain seq x y z
N MET A 1 -23.89 -11.28 -4.88
CA MET A 1 -23.51 -12.05 -6.09
C MET A 1 -22.36 -11.32 -6.76
N ILE A 2 -21.20 -11.94 -6.92
CA ILE A 2 -20.06 -11.33 -7.63
C ILE A 2 -20.38 -11.45 -9.12
N GLU A 3 -20.47 -10.32 -9.83
CA GLU A 3 -20.71 -10.31 -11.28
C GLU A 3 -19.52 -10.98 -12.00
N ARG A 4 -19.83 -11.95 -12.87
CA ARG A 4 -18.84 -12.58 -13.75
C ARG A 4 -18.90 -11.92 -15.11
N GLY A 5 -17.74 -11.49 -15.62
CA GLY A 5 -17.61 -11.01 -16.98
C GLY A 5 -17.88 -12.09 -18.02
N SER A 6 -17.97 -11.69 -19.29
CA SER A 6 -18.23 -12.57 -20.44
C SER A 6 -17.19 -13.71 -20.63
N ASN A 7 -16.01 -13.61 -20.00
CA ASN A 7 -14.91 -14.58 -20.03
C ASN A 7 -14.88 -15.51 -18.79
N GLY A 8 -15.91 -15.49 -17.95
CA GLY A 8 -16.03 -16.33 -16.75
C GLY A 8 -15.20 -15.86 -15.55
N LEU A 9 -14.42 -14.78 -15.68
CA LEU A 9 -13.65 -14.17 -14.60
C LEU A 9 -14.51 -13.23 -13.76
N THR A 10 -14.16 -13.10 -12.49
CA THR A 10 -14.74 -12.04 -11.65
C THR A 10 -14.07 -10.69 -11.94
N VAL A 11 -14.73 -9.58 -11.62
CA VAL A 11 -14.15 -8.23 -11.71
C VAL A 11 -12.82 -8.16 -10.94
N HIS A 12 -12.73 -8.82 -9.79
CA HIS A 12 -11.50 -8.87 -8.99
C HIS A 12 -10.36 -9.60 -9.70
N ASP A 13 -10.65 -10.68 -10.45
CA ASP A 13 -9.61 -11.41 -11.19
C ASP A 13 -9.05 -10.58 -12.34
N GLU A 14 -9.89 -9.79 -13.00
CA GLU A 14 -9.44 -8.85 -14.05
C GLU A 14 -8.56 -7.74 -13.46
N GLN A 15 -8.93 -7.18 -12.31
CA GLN A 15 -8.12 -6.19 -11.61
C GLN A 15 -6.78 -6.77 -11.15
N ARG A 16 -6.75 -8.01 -10.64
CA ARG A 16 -5.52 -8.72 -10.25
C ARG A 16 -4.58 -8.90 -11.43
N LYS A 17 -5.09 -9.35 -12.58
CA LYS A 17 -4.32 -9.50 -13.82
C LYS A 17 -3.77 -8.15 -14.30
N ARG A 18 -4.61 -7.11 -14.35
CA ARG A 18 -4.19 -5.75 -14.71
C ARG A 18 -3.06 -5.27 -13.79
N PHE A 19 -3.21 -5.47 -12.47
CA PHE A 19 -2.21 -5.05 -11.50
C PHE A 19 -0.89 -5.79 -11.67
N ARG A 20 -0.92 -7.11 -11.95
CA ARG A 20 0.27 -7.90 -12.25
C ARG A 20 0.99 -7.38 -13.49
N THR A 21 0.28 -7.11 -14.56
CA THR A 21 0.86 -6.53 -15.80
C THR A 21 1.55 -5.18 -15.56
N MET A 22 1.03 -4.35 -14.67
CA MET A 22 1.68 -3.08 -14.30
C MET A 22 3.05 -3.27 -13.64
N HIS A 23 3.32 -4.44 -13.05
CA HIS A 23 4.61 -4.75 -12.42
C HIS A 23 5.63 -5.35 -13.39
N GLU A 24 5.25 -5.71 -14.62
CA GLU A 24 6.14 -6.35 -15.59
C GLU A 24 7.12 -5.35 -16.24
N ARG A 25 6.68 -4.11 -16.49
CA ARG A 25 7.49 -3.10 -17.21
C ARG A 25 7.09 -1.67 -16.85
N GLY A 26 8.02 -0.72 -17.08
CA GLY A 26 7.83 0.70 -16.79
C GLY A 26 7.87 0.99 -15.28
N CYS A 27 7.49 2.22 -14.92
CA CYS A 27 7.33 2.66 -13.55
C CYS A 27 5.94 3.30 -13.39
N PHE A 28 5.31 3.16 -12.22
CA PHE A 28 4.03 3.81 -11.97
C PHE A 28 3.93 4.33 -10.53
N VAL A 29 3.18 5.42 -10.38
CA VAL A 29 2.79 5.93 -9.07
C VAL A 29 1.51 5.24 -8.62
N MET A 30 1.53 4.71 -7.41
CA MET A 30 0.39 4.11 -6.73
C MET A 30 0.11 4.90 -5.46
N PRO A 31 -0.76 5.93 -5.53
CA PRO A 31 -1.12 6.72 -4.35
C PRO A 31 -1.93 5.89 -3.36
N ASN A 32 -1.90 6.31 -2.09
CA ASN A 32 -2.60 5.60 -1.02
C ASN A 32 -3.92 6.32 -0.69
N ALA A 33 -5.01 5.57 -0.76
CA ALA A 33 -6.34 5.96 -0.30
C ALA A 33 -6.55 5.52 1.15
N TRP A 34 -7.34 6.30 1.90
CA TRP A 34 -7.66 6.01 3.31
C TRP A 34 -9.17 5.89 3.57
N ASP A 35 -9.98 6.17 2.56
CA ASP A 35 -11.44 6.00 2.56
C ASP A 35 -11.98 5.88 1.13
N ALA A 36 -13.29 5.62 1.01
CA ALA A 36 -13.96 5.49 -0.29
C ALA A 36 -13.90 6.78 -1.13
N GLY A 37 -13.93 7.95 -0.47
CA GLY A 37 -13.86 9.25 -1.14
C GLY A 37 -12.49 9.46 -1.78
N SER A 38 -11.41 9.27 -1.02
CA SER A 38 -10.06 9.37 -1.55
C SER A 38 -9.78 8.33 -2.65
N ALA A 39 -10.34 7.10 -2.55
CA ALA A 39 -10.20 6.09 -3.59
C ALA A 39 -10.83 6.55 -4.92
N ARG A 40 -12.07 7.07 -4.89
CA ARG A 40 -12.74 7.61 -6.09
C ARG A 40 -12.01 8.81 -6.67
N LEU A 41 -11.60 9.74 -5.81
CA LEU A 41 -10.83 10.91 -6.23
C LEU A 41 -9.57 10.50 -7.01
N LEU A 42 -8.78 9.58 -6.46
CA LEU A 42 -7.55 9.11 -7.09
C LEU A 42 -7.82 8.37 -8.41
N GLN A 43 -8.86 7.55 -8.46
CA GLN A 43 -9.29 6.92 -9.71
C GLN A 43 -9.68 7.96 -10.77
N ASN A 44 -10.49 8.97 -10.40
CA ASN A 44 -10.96 10.00 -11.33
C ASN A 44 -9.82 10.92 -11.83
N LEU A 45 -8.73 11.03 -11.08
CA LEU A 45 -7.48 11.67 -11.52
C LEU A 45 -6.67 10.81 -12.50
N GLY A 46 -7.11 9.58 -12.82
CA GLY A 46 -6.50 8.74 -13.84
C GLY A 46 -5.37 7.83 -13.32
N PHE A 47 -5.22 7.64 -12.00
CA PHE A 47 -4.26 6.67 -11.49
C PHE A 47 -4.67 5.24 -11.88
N GLY A 48 -3.70 4.44 -12.29
CA GLY A 48 -3.92 3.07 -12.78
C GLY A 48 -4.17 2.03 -11.67
N ALA A 49 -3.75 2.33 -10.45
CA ALA A 49 -3.93 1.52 -9.23
C ALA A 49 -3.80 2.42 -8.00
N ILE A 50 -4.36 1.98 -6.88
CA ILE A 50 -4.22 2.62 -5.57
C ILE A 50 -3.76 1.60 -4.52
N ALA A 51 -3.17 2.08 -3.43
CA ALA A 51 -2.99 1.27 -2.22
C ALA A 51 -3.90 1.79 -1.11
N SER A 52 -4.23 0.96 -0.11
CA SER A 52 -4.74 1.46 1.17
C SER A 52 -3.61 2.06 2.00
N SER A 53 -3.96 2.67 3.13
CA SER A 53 -3.03 3.14 4.14
C SER A 53 -3.58 2.80 5.52
N SER A 54 -2.90 1.90 6.26
CA SER A 54 -3.25 1.56 7.64
C SER A 54 -3.24 2.79 8.53
N ALA A 55 -2.19 3.60 8.45
CA ALA A 55 -2.08 4.87 9.18
C ALA A 55 -3.20 5.85 8.83
N GLY A 56 -3.50 6.04 7.52
CA GLY A 56 -4.58 6.92 7.08
C GLY A 56 -5.95 6.48 7.58
N LEU A 57 -6.23 5.17 7.55
CA LEU A 57 -7.45 4.59 8.13
C LEU A 57 -7.51 4.81 9.64
N ALA A 58 -6.41 4.54 10.36
CA ALA A 58 -6.36 4.72 11.80
C ALA A 58 -6.72 6.16 12.19
N TRP A 59 -6.14 7.15 11.52
CA TRP A 59 -6.43 8.56 11.78
C TRP A 59 -7.89 8.94 11.47
N THR A 60 -8.50 8.37 10.42
CA THR A 60 -9.92 8.58 10.12
C THR A 60 -10.83 8.06 11.23
N LEU A 61 -10.40 7.02 11.94
CA LEU A 61 -11.10 6.44 13.09
C LEU A 61 -10.70 7.07 14.44
N GLY A 62 -9.88 8.14 14.44
CA GLY A 62 -9.39 8.79 15.64
C GLY A 62 -8.41 7.93 16.45
N ARG A 63 -7.67 7.04 15.78
CA ARG A 63 -6.70 6.11 16.38
C ARG A 63 -5.28 6.41 15.91
N ALA A 64 -4.31 5.98 16.69
CA ALA A 64 -2.91 5.99 16.27
C ALA A 64 -2.63 4.88 15.24
N ASP A 65 -1.55 5.05 14.48
CA ASP A 65 -1.03 4.02 13.59
C ASP A 65 -0.73 2.73 14.36
N TYR A 66 -0.92 1.58 13.72
CA TYR A 66 -0.89 0.23 14.33
C TYR A 66 -1.98 -0.03 15.40
N ASP A 67 -3.00 0.81 15.54
CA ASP A 67 -4.10 0.60 16.51
C ASP A 67 -5.39 0.09 15.84
N LEU A 68 -5.23 -0.76 14.85
CA LEU A 68 -6.32 -1.37 14.10
C LEU A 68 -6.42 -2.87 14.39
N THR A 69 -7.63 -3.41 14.19
CA THR A 69 -7.85 -4.85 14.17
C THR A 69 -7.95 -5.35 12.73
N CYS A 70 -7.70 -6.64 12.52
CA CYS A 70 -7.89 -7.28 11.22
C CYS A 70 -9.29 -7.03 10.66
N ASP A 71 -10.33 -7.16 11.50
CA ASP A 71 -11.73 -6.95 11.09
C ASP A 71 -11.97 -5.54 10.58
N THR A 72 -11.42 -4.54 11.27
CA THR A 72 -11.51 -3.13 10.87
C THR A 72 -10.88 -2.93 9.50
N VAL A 73 -9.67 -3.48 9.28
CA VAL A 73 -8.95 -3.32 8.01
C VAL A 73 -9.62 -4.09 6.88
N VAL A 74 -10.07 -5.32 7.11
CA VAL A 74 -10.78 -6.09 6.08
C VAL A 74 -12.08 -5.38 5.65
N ASN A 75 -12.88 -4.87 6.58
CA ASN A 75 -14.09 -4.10 6.26
C ASN A 75 -13.77 -2.83 5.46
N HIS A 76 -12.67 -2.17 5.79
CA HIS A 76 -12.18 -1.02 5.02
C HIS A 76 -11.77 -1.43 3.60
N LEU A 77 -11.06 -2.54 3.42
CA LEU A 77 -10.68 -3.05 2.10
C LEU A 77 -11.90 -3.38 1.23
N VAL A 78 -12.95 -3.98 1.81
CA VAL A 78 -14.25 -4.17 1.12
C VAL A 78 -14.80 -2.84 0.63
N SER A 79 -14.78 -1.81 1.47
CA SER A 79 -15.28 -0.46 1.12
C SER A 79 -14.45 0.19 0.01
N LEU A 80 -13.11 0.07 0.06
CA LEU A 80 -12.22 0.59 -0.98
C LEU A 80 -12.43 -0.13 -2.32
N CYS A 81 -12.49 -1.47 -2.31
CA CYS A 81 -12.71 -2.27 -3.51
C CYS A 81 -14.08 -2.02 -4.14
N ALA A 82 -15.11 -1.77 -3.32
CA ALA A 82 -16.44 -1.40 -3.82
C ALA A 82 -16.49 0.04 -4.38
N ALA A 83 -15.66 0.95 -3.87
CA ALA A 83 -15.62 2.34 -4.32
C ALA A 83 -14.76 2.55 -5.57
N SER A 84 -13.94 1.58 -5.96
CA SER A 84 -12.93 1.73 -7.02
C SER A 84 -13.02 0.62 -8.07
N SER A 85 -12.94 1.00 -9.35
CA SER A 85 -12.83 0.07 -10.49
C SER A 85 -11.38 -0.17 -10.92
N ILE A 86 -10.39 0.41 -10.24
CA ILE A 86 -8.97 0.16 -10.47
C ILE A 86 -8.40 -0.75 -9.37
N PRO A 87 -7.27 -1.45 -9.63
CA PRO A 87 -6.65 -2.33 -8.66
C PRO A 87 -6.36 -1.67 -7.32
N VAL A 88 -6.68 -2.35 -6.21
CA VAL A 88 -6.39 -1.94 -4.84
C VAL A 88 -5.32 -2.85 -4.26
N ASN A 89 -4.20 -2.30 -3.77
CA ASN A 89 -3.20 -3.02 -2.98
C ASN A 89 -3.44 -2.76 -1.50
N ALA A 90 -3.63 -3.80 -0.71
CA ALA A 90 -3.78 -3.65 0.73
C ALA A 90 -2.45 -3.33 1.41
N ASP A 91 -2.41 -2.29 2.23
CA ASP A 91 -1.44 -2.09 3.30
C ASP A 91 -1.96 -2.91 4.49
N PHE A 92 -1.35 -4.10 4.71
CA PHE A 92 -1.93 -5.14 5.58
C PHE A 92 -1.08 -5.42 6.83
N GLU A 93 -0.24 -4.46 7.22
CA GLU A 93 0.66 -4.52 8.36
C GLU A 93 1.41 -5.88 8.42
N ASP A 94 1.52 -6.51 9.59
CA ASP A 94 2.09 -7.86 9.73
C ASP A 94 1.11 -8.99 9.39
N GLY A 95 -0.04 -8.70 8.78
CA GLY A 95 -1.12 -9.66 8.56
C GLY A 95 -1.96 -9.94 9.82
N PHE A 96 -1.83 -9.09 10.84
CA PHE A 96 -2.61 -9.10 12.10
C PHE A 96 -2.53 -10.43 12.88
N ALA A 97 -1.48 -11.17 12.70
CA ALA A 97 -1.20 -12.38 13.47
C ALA A 97 0.29 -12.72 13.41
N ARG A 98 0.85 -13.18 14.55
CA ARG A 98 2.23 -13.60 14.62
C ARG A 98 2.46 -14.90 13.83
N GLU A 99 1.65 -15.93 14.16
CA GLU A 99 1.84 -17.27 13.62
C GLU A 99 1.38 -17.37 12.16
N PRO A 100 2.16 -18.05 11.27
CA PRO A 100 1.89 -18.13 9.85
C PRO A 100 0.47 -18.63 9.52
N GLU A 101 -0.02 -19.67 10.21
CA GLU A 101 -1.35 -20.24 9.93
C GLU A 101 -2.48 -19.25 10.24
N SER A 102 -2.33 -18.44 11.28
CA SER A 102 -3.30 -17.41 11.65
C SER A 102 -3.23 -16.23 10.69
N MET A 103 -2.02 -15.82 10.31
CA MET A 103 -1.81 -14.79 9.30
C MET A 103 -2.41 -15.19 7.94
N VAL A 104 -2.23 -16.43 7.51
CA VAL A 104 -2.81 -16.97 6.27
C VAL A 104 -4.33 -16.80 6.25
N LYS A 105 -5.03 -17.09 7.35
CA LYS A 105 -6.49 -16.88 7.44
C LYS A 105 -6.87 -15.41 7.20
N ASN A 106 -6.08 -14.48 7.72
CA ASN A 106 -6.30 -13.06 7.50
C ASN A 106 -5.98 -12.63 6.05
N VAL A 107 -4.91 -13.19 5.46
CA VAL A 107 -4.57 -12.99 4.04
C VAL A 107 -5.73 -13.42 3.13
N LEU A 108 -6.31 -14.59 3.36
CA LEU A 108 -7.47 -15.07 2.61
C LEU A 108 -8.65 -14.11 2.71
N ARG A 109 -8.94 -13.57 3.90
CA ARG A 109 -10.00 -12.56 4.10
C ARG A 109 -9.74 -11.26 3.32
N ALA A 110 -8.48 -10.81 3.26
CA ALA A 110 -8.12 -9.64 2.46
C ALA A 110 -8.31 -9.92 0.95
N LEU A 111 -7.94 -11.12 0.48
CA LEU A 111 -8.18 -11.52 -0.91
C LEU A 111 -9.67 -11.62 -1.25
N ASP A 112 -10.50 -12.12 -0.32
CA ASP A 112 -11.96 -12.20 -0.45
C ASP A 112 -12.60 -10.80 -0.49
N ALA A 113 -12.01 -9.80 0.16
CA ALA A 113 -12.43 -8.40 0.06
C ALA A 113 -12.23 -7.80 -1.35
N GLY A 114 -11.50 -8.48 -2.24
CA GLY A 114 -11.33 -8.10 -3.64
C GLY A 114 -10.02 -7.39 -3.97
N VAL A 115 -9.06 -7.33 -3.05
CA VAL A 115 -7.78 -6.67 -3.33
C VAL A 115 -7.01 -7.34 -4.47
N ALA A 116 -6.28 -6.53 -5.22
CA ALA A 116 -5.42 -6.98 -6.31
C ALA A 116 -4.01 -7.36 -5.85
N GLY A 117 -3.65 -6.96 -4.65
CA GLY A 117 -2.41 -7.33 -3.98
C GLY A 117 -2.44 -6.91 -2.52
N LEU A 118 -1.45 -7.37 -1.77
CA LEU A 118 -1.30 -7.01 -0.36
C LEU A 118 0.18 -6.98 0.05
N SER A 119 0.52 -6.11 1.00
CA SER A 119 1.86 -6.06 1.60
C SER A 119 1.86 -6.67 3.00
N ILE A 120 2.88 -7.47 3.31
CA ILE A 120 3.13 -8.06 4.62
C ILE A 120 4.46 -7.55 5.16
N GLU A 121 4.45 -7.02 6.39
CA GLU A 121 5.61 -6.46 7.07
C GLU A 121 6.34 -7.51 7.91
N ASP A 122 7.63 -7.28 8.12
CA ASP A 122 8.52 -8.09 8.94
C ASP A 122 8.57 -7.67 10.42
N ARG A 123 7.61 -6.87 10.87
CA ARG A 123 7.50 -6.42 12.27
C ARG A 123 6.04 -6.30 12.71
N ASN A 124 5.86 -6.25 14.02
CA ASN A 124 4.63 -5.82 14.69
C ASN A 124 4.95 -4.81 15.81
N ARG A 125 3.98 -4.52 16.67
CA ARG A 125 4.17 -3.61 17.81
C ARG A 125 5.26 -4.09 18.79
N ALA A 126 5.49 -5.40 18.91
CA ALA A 126 6.50 -5.95 19.81
C ALA A 126 7.93 -5.85 19.24
N GLY A 127 8.08 -5.58 17.95
CA GLY A 127 9.38 -5.44 17.27
C GLY A 127 9.47 -6.24 15.98
N PHE A 128 10.70 -6.39 15.49
CA PHE A 128 10.99 -7.16 14.28
C PHE A 128 10.92 -8.66 14.51
N PHE A 129 10.43 -9.36 13.51
CA PHE A 129 10.57 -10.81 13.46
C PHE A 129 12.00 -11.20 13.08
N GLU A 130 12.46 -12.32 13.62
CA GLU A 130 13.74 -12.92 13.20
C GLU A 130 13.71 -13.17 11.68
N PRO A 131 14.83 -12.99 10.95
CA PRO A 131 14.85 -13.06 9.49
C PRO A 131 14.27 -14.35 8.92
N ALA A 132 14.63 -15.51 9.50
CA ALA A 132 14.13 -16.80 9.07
C ALA A 132 12.61 -16.92 9.27
N PHE A 133 12.10 -16.44 10.39
CA PHE A 133 10.67 -16.48 10.71
C PHE A 133 9.87 -15.51 9.81
N ALA A 134 10.40 -14.31 9.58
CA ALA A 134 9.79 -13.37 8.63
C ALA A 134 9.70 -13.99 7.22
N THR A 135 10.75 -14.69 6.78
CA THR A 135 10.78 -15.39 5.48
C THR A 135 9.77 -16.54 5.43
N GLU A 136 9.62 -17.32 6.50
CA GLU A 136 8.59 -18.37 6.61
C GLU A 136 7.18 -17.80 6.47
N ARG A 137 6.90 -16.66 7.10
CA ARG A 137 5.63 -15.95 6.97
C ARG A 137 5.31 -15.56 5.51
N ILE A 138 6.30 -15.05 4.78
CA ILE A 138 6.14 -14.73 3.34
C ILE A 138 5.88 -15.99 2.51
N LYS A 139 6.57 -17.11 2.79
CA LYS A 139 6.30 -18.41 2.13
C LYS A 139 4.87 -18.88 2.37
N ALA A 140 4.39 -18.79 3.61
CA ALA A 140 3.02 -19.17 3.96
C ALA A 140 1.98 -18.27 3.25
N ALA A 141 2.22 -16.95 3.21
CA ALA A 141 1.37 -16.02 2.47
C ALA A 141 1.36 -16.34 0.96
N ARG A 142 2.52 -16.70 0.38
CA ARG A 142 2.61 -17.09 -1.04
C ARG A 142 1.73 -18.28 -1.36
N VAL A 143 1.83 -19.33 -0.56
CA VAL A 143 0.99 -20.53 -0.73
C VAL A 143 -0.51 -20.18 -0.69
N ALA A 144 -0.93 -19.33 0.26
CA ALA A 144 -2.32 -18.90 0.36
C ALA A 144 -2.78 -18.10 -0.87
N VAL A 145 -1.93 -17.18 -1.35
CA VAL A 145 -2.24 -16.37 -2.55
C VAL A 145 -2.31 -17.25 -3.80
N ASP A 146 -1.41 -18.24 -3.96
CA ASP A 146 -1.42 -19.15 -5.11
C ASP A 146 -2.69 -20.00 -5.17
N GLN A 147 -3.20 -20.40 -4.01
CA GLN A 147 -4.42 -21.20 -3.93
C GLN A 147 -5.70 -20.41 -4.16
N ALA A 148 -5.78 -19.19 -3.58
CA ALA A 148 -7.02 -18.42 -3.56
C ALA A 148 -7.11 -17.38 -4.70
N ALA A 149 -6.00 -16.77 -5.08
CA ALA A 149 -5.96 -15.67 -6.05
C ALA A 149 -4.59 -15.58 -6.73
N PRO A 150 -4.20 -16.53 -7.60
CA PRO A 150 -2.83 -16.63 -8.12
C PRO A 150 -2.35 -15.42 -8.93
N ALA A 151 -3.27 -14.58 -9.43
CA ALA A 151 -2.94 -13.34 -10.09
C ALA A 151 -2.71 -12.15 -9.13
N ALA A 152 -3.03 -12.28 -7.85
CA ALA A 152 -2.78 -11.22 -6.87
C ALA A 152 -1.27 -11.04 -6.61
N ILE A 153 -0.87 -9.82 -6.32
CA ILE A 153 0.53 -9.45 -6.02
C ILE A 153 0.78 -9.57 -4.51
N LEU A 154 1.74 -10.41 -4.13
CA LEU A 154 2.27 -10.45 -2.78
C LEU A 154 3.48 -9.53 -2.66
N VAL A 155 3.38 -8.53 -1.80
CA VAL A 155 4.47 -7.60 -1.49
C VAL A 155 5.06 -7.94 -0.15
N ALA A 156 6.36 -8.23 -0.10
CA ALA A 156 7.07 -8.39 1.15
C ALA A 156 7.79 -7.09 1.53
N ARG A 157 7.58 -6.63 2.77
CA ARG A 157 8.03 -5.34 3.26
C ARG A 157 8.93 -5.52 4.48
N THR A 158 10.10 -4.86 4.47
CA THR A 158 10.96 -4.74 5.64
C THR A 158 10.95 -3.30 6.18
N GLU A 159 10.68 -3.15 7.46
CA GLU A 159 10.58 -1.86 8.15
C GLU A 159 11.94 -1.36 8.70
N LEU A 160 13.02 -2.09 8.45
CA LEU A 160 14.33 -1.81 9.06
C LEU A 160 14.77 -0.37 8.85
N LEU A 161 14.64 0.18 7.64
CA LEU A 161 15.12 1.52 7.31
C LEU A 161 14.28 2.66 7.90
N LEU A 162 13.07 2.39 8.37
CA LEU A 162 12.29 3.36 9.16
C LEU A 162 12.80 3.44 10.59
N SER A 163 13.36 2.36 11.12
CA SER A 163 13.91 2.29 12.48
C SER A 163 15.39 2.65 12.53
N ASP A 164 16.17 2.20 11.55
CA ASP A 164 17.59 2.51 11.38
C ASP A 164 17.92 2.76 9.90
N PRO A 165 18.02 4.02 9.47
CA PRO A 165 18.37 4.37 8.09
C PRO A 165 19.71 3.84 7.62
N SER A 166 20.61 3.42 8.51
CA SER A 166 21.92 2.84 8.17
C SER A 166 21.86 1.34 7.87
N ALA A 167 20.77 0.66 8.19
CA ALA A 167 20.59 -0.78 8.04
C ALA A 167 20.34 -1.23 6.57
N VAL A 168 21.04 -0.63 5.61
CA VAL A 168 20.84 -0.88 4.17
C VAL A 168 21.16 -2.33 3.80
N THR A 169 22.31 -2.85 4.22
CA THR A 169 22.73 -4.24 3.94
C THR A 169 21.77 -5.25 4.57
N PRO A 170 21.42 -5.18 5.86
CA PRO A 170 20.40 -6.06 6.45
C PRO A 170 19.02 -5.98 5.77
N ALA A 171 18.63 -4.78 5.30
CA ALA A 171 17.38 -4.63 4.56
C ALA A 171 17.44 -5.34 3.20
N ILE A 172 18.56 -5.22 2.47
CA ILE A 172 18.78 -5.95 1.21
C ILE A 172 18.73 -7.46 1.44
N ASP A 173 19.41 -7.96 2.47
CA ASP A 173 19.43 -9.41 2.78
C ASP A 173 18.02 -9.95 3.03
N ARG A 174 17.18 -9.19 3.77
CA ARG A 174 15.77 -9.55 3.98
C ARG A 174 14.97 -9.52 2.68
N LEU A 175 15.14 -8.48 1.84
CA LEU A 175 14.43 -8.39 0.57
C LEU A 175 14.78 -9.55 -0.37
N VAL A 176 16.05 -9.97 -0.43
CA VAL A 176 16.49 -11.13 -1.20
C VAL A 176 15.82 -12.41 -0.69
N ALA A 177 15.87 -12.64 0.63
CA ALA A 177 15.20 -13.81 1.24
C ALA A 177 13.68 -13.81 0.98
N PHE A 178 13.04 -12.65 0.99
CA PHE A 178 11.61 -12.52 0.68
C PHE A 178 11.30 -12.77 -0.81
N ALA A 179 12.19 -12.33 -1.72
CA ALA A 179 12.07 -12.62 -3.14
C ALA A 179 12.16 -14.12 -3.42
N GLU A 180 13.10 -14.83 -2.76
CA GLU A 180 13.25 -16.29 -2.81
C GLU A 180 12.06 -17.01 -2.16
N ALA A 181 11.45 -16.42 -1.14
CA ALA A 181 10.23 -16.92 -0.49
C ALA A 181 8.97 -16.79 -1.35
N GLY A 182 9.06 -16.14 -2.53
CA GLY A 182 7.98 -16.03 -3.48
C GLY A 182 7.23 -14.70 -3.47
N ALA A 183 7.76 -13.65 -2.84
CA ALA A 183 7.20 -12.31 -3.00
C ALA A 183 7.26 -11.88 -4.48
N ASP A 184 6.18 -11.24 -4.95
CA ASP A 184 6.12 -10.70 -6.31
C ASP A 184 6.77 -9.32 -6.41
N CYS A 185 6.72 -8.53 -5.33
CA CYS A 185 7.29 -7.18 -5.25
C CYS A 185 7.92 -6.98 -3.87
N LEU A 186 9.03 -6.24 -3.82
CA LEU A 186 9.79 -6.00 -2.59
C LEU A 186 9.64 -4.54 -2.18
N PHE A 187 9.68 -4.28 -0.86
CA PHE A 187 9.46 -2.95 -0.33
C PHE A 187 10.29 -2.71 0.94
N ALA A 188 11.12 -1.67 0.93
CA ALA A 188 11.86 -1.18 2.10
C ALA A 188 11.57 0.32 2.27
N PRO A 189 10.45 0.70 2.94
CA PRO A 189 10.19 2.11 3.23
C PRO A 189 11.34 2.69 4.06
N GLY A 190 11.65 3.97 3.81
CA GLY A 190 12.77 4.65 4.47
C GLY A 190 14.02 4.76 3.60
N VAL A 191 14.21 3.94 2.57
CA VAL A 191 15.29 4.12 1.61
C VAL A 191 15.14 5.47 0.89
N ARG A 192 16.25 6.24 0.76
CA ARG A 192 16.24 7.59 0.18
C ARG A 192 17.36 7.83 -0.81
N ALA A 193 18.57 7.32 -0.53
CA ALA A 193 19.72 7.57 -1.37
C ALA A 193 19.60 6.79 -2.69
N ALA A 194 19.86 7.45 -3.81
CA ALA A 194 19.81 6.84 -5.14
C ALA A 194 20.69 5.58 -5.26
N ALA A 195 21.87 5.62 -4.62
CA ALA A 195 22.80 4.49 -4.62
C ALA A 195 22.22 3.25 -3.92
N ASP A 196 21.54 3.45 -2.78
CA ASP A 196 20.93 2.38 -2.01
C ASP A 196 19.70 1.79 -2.74
N ILE A 197 18.86 2.66 -3.34
CA ILE A 197 17.73 2.23 -4.18
C ILE A 197 18.25 1.38 -5.35
N ALA A 198 19.28 1.85 -6.06
CA ALA A 198 19.88 1.11 -7.16
C ALA A 198 20.47 -0.24 -6.70
N ALA A 199 21.09 -0.28 -5.51
CA ALA A 199 21.60 -1.53 -4.92
C ALA A 199 20.46 -2.52 -4.63
N MET A 200 19.35 -2.06 -4.04
CA MET A 200 18.17 -2.88 -3.78
C MET A 200 17.55 -3.40 -5.07
N VAL A 201 17.36 -2.53 -6.08
CA VAL A 201 16.82 -2.93 -7.39
C VAL A 201 17.66 -4.05 -8.00
N ARG A 202 18.99 -3.92 -7.99
CA ARG A 202 19.89 -4.97 -8.52
C ARG A 202 19.81 -6.26 -7.71
N ALA A 203 19.75 -6.15 -6.38
CA ALA A 203 19.77 -7.32 -5.50
C ALA A 203 18.50 -8.17 -5.64
N VAL A 204 17.34 -7.56 -5.88
CA VAL A 204 16.07 -8.28 -5.97
C VAL A 204 15.66 -8.62 -7.42
N ALA A 205 16.46 -8.19 -8.42
CA ALA A 205 16.14 -8.46 -9.82
C ALA A 205 15.93 -9.96 -10.09
N PRO A 206 14.94 -10.35 -10.92
CA PRO A 206 14.07 -9.52 -11.75
C PRO A 206 12.80 -9.01 -11.03
N LYS A 207 12.67 -9.20 -9.72
CA LYS A 207 11.50 -8.77 -8.96
C LYS A 207 11.42 -7.23 -8.88
N PRO A 208 10.22 -6.64 -9.01
CA PRO A 208 10.03 -5.19 -8.87
C PRO A 208 10.29 -4.70 -7.44
N LEU A 209 10.85 -3.50 -7.33
CA LEU A 209 10.98 -2.78 -6.07
C LEU A 209 9.93 -1.66 -6.00
N ASN A 210 9.26 -1.54 -4.85
CA ASN A 210 8.47 -0.37 -4.47
C ASN A 210 9.32 0.61 -3.66
N VAL A 211 9.21 1.90 -3.95
CA VAL A 211 9.82 2.98 -3.16
C VAL A 211 8.75 3.87 -2.57
N LEU A 212 8.92 4.25 -1.30
CA LEU A 212 8.03 5.16 -0.58
C LEU A 212 8.50 6.61 -0.75
N MET A 213 7.72 7.43 -1.43
CA MET A 213 7.94 8.87 -1.56
C MET A 213 6.94 9.67 -0.70
N SER A 214 7.13 9.67 0.61
CA SER A 214 6.28 10.36 1.59
C SER A 214 6.71 11.80 1.91
N LYS A 215 7.79 12.27 1.30
CA LYS A 215 8.39 13.61 1.40
C LYS A 215 9.07 13.96 0.07
N PRO A 216 9.33 15.24 -0.22
CA PRO A 216 10.14 15.65 -1.36
C PRO A 216 11.50 14.92 -1.39
N GLY A 217 11.95 14.54 -2.58
CA GLY A 217 13.17 13.80 -2.81
C GLY A 217 13.39 13.56 -4.31
N LEU A 218 13.78 12.35 -4.69
CA LEU A 218 13.97 11.96 -6.08
C LEU A 218 12.67 12.11 -6.89
N THR A 219 12.80 12.57 -8.12
CA THR A 219 11.69 12.70 -9.06
C THR A 219 11.24 11.34 -9.60
N PHE A 220 10.08 11.30 -10.24
CA PHE A 220 9.60 10.10 -10.93
C PHE A 220 10.63 9.58 -11.96
N ALA A 221 11.18 10.46 -12.80
CA ALA A 221 12.14 10.09 -13.83
C ALA A 221 13.45 9.54 -13.26
N GLU A 222 13.94 10.08 -12.14
CA GLU A 222 15.12 9.56 -11.45
C GLU A 222 14.84 8.17 -10.88
N LEU A 223 13.69 7.95 -10.23
CA LEU A 223 13.33 6.64 -9.70
C LEU A 223 13.14 5.59 -10.80
N GLU A 224 12.48 5.95 -11.89
CA GLU A 224 12.34 5.10 -13.07
C GLU A 224 13.70 4.75 -13.68
N GLY A 225 14.61 5.73 -13.81
CA GLY A 225 15.98 5.55 -14.30
C GLY A 225 16.82 4.63 -13.40
N LEU A 226 16.52 4.55 -12.10
CA LEU A 226 17.15 3.59 -11.16
C LEU A 226 16.56 2.18 -11.28
N GLY A 227 15.52 1.96 -12.08
CA GLY A 227 14.85 0.67 -12.25
C GLY A 227 13.72 0.39 -11.26
N VAL A 228 13.26 1.40 -10.51
CA VAL A 228 12.08 1.28 -9.64
C VAL A 228 10.85 1.02 -10.50
N ARG A 229 9.97 0.11 -10.05
CA ARG A 229 8.72 -0.25 -10.75
C ARG A 229 7.50 0.43 -10.18
N ARG A 230 7.49 0.65 -8.88
CA ARG A 230 6.32 1.15 -8.16
C ARG A 230 6.73 2.21 -7.15
N ILE A 231 5.98 3.28 -7.11
CA ILE A 231 6.18 4.37 -6.17
C ILE A 231 4.88 4.55 -5.39
N SER A 232 4.93 4.38 -4.07
CA SER A 232 3.81 4.65 -3.17
C SER A 232 4.09 5.90 -2.32
N VAL A 233 3.04 6.44 -1.70
CA VAL A 233 3.15 7.66 -0.88
C VAL A 233 2.77 7.44 0.59
N GLY A 234 2.29 6.25 0.95
CA GLY A 234 1.87 5.92 2.32
C GLY A 234 0.84 6.91 2.85
N GLY A 235 0.87 7.22 4.13
CA GLY A 235 -0.04 8.18 4.76
C GLY A 235 0.18 9.65 4.36
N ALA A 236 1.03 9.97 3.37
CA ALA A 236 1.38 11.36 3.06
C ALA A 236 0.18 12.19 2.58
N LEU A 237 -0.66 11.65 1.69
CA LEU A 237 -1.85 12.36 1.21
C LEU A 237 -2.86 12.61 2.33
N ALA A 238 -3.10 11.63 3.20
CA ALA A 238 -3.94 11.82 4.38
C ALA A 238 -3.38 12.93 5.28
N ARG A 239 -2.06 12.95 5.54
CA ARG A 239 -1.42 14.00 6.34
C ARG A 239 -1.54 15.39 5.70
N VAL A 240 -1.48 15.50 4.37
CA VAL A 240 -1.71 16.77 3.66
C VAL A 240 -3.14 17.25 3.91
N GLY A 241 -4.13 16.35 3.78
CA GLY A 241 -5.53 16.68 4.08
C GLY A 241 -5.72 17.08 5.54
N TRP A 242 -5.20 16.32 6.50
CA TRP A 242 -5.29 16.63 7.93
C TRP A 242 -4.58 17.94 8.29
N ALA A 243 -3.44 18.26 7.66
CA ALA A 243 -2.76 19.53 7.87
C ALA A 243 -3.61 20.73 7.43
N ALA A 244 -4.29 20.62 6.29
CA ALA A 244 -5.20 21.66 5.83
C ALA A 244 -6.40 21.84 6.77
N VAL A 245 -7.00 20.74 7.25
CA VAL A 245 -8.10 20.79 8.24
C VAL A 245 -7.62 21.40 9.55
N LEU A 246 -6.44 21.02 10.05
CA LEU A 246 -5.87 21.58 11.28
C LEU A 246 -5.68 23.10 11.18
N ALA A 247 -5.03 23.58 10.11
CA ALA A 247 -4.80 24.99 9.89
C ALA A 247 -6.11 25.80 9.82
N ALA A 248 -7.13 25.24 9.12
CA ALA A 248 -8.44 25.88 9.04
C ALA A 248 -9.14 25.90 10.43
N ALA A 249 -9.07 24.81 11.18
CA ALA A 249 -9.69 24.73 12.51
C ALA A 249 -9.05 25.67 13.52
N GLU A 250 -7.73 25.87 13.46
CA GLU A 250 -7.01 26.86 14.29
C GLU A 250 -7.50 28.28 14.01
N GLY A 251 -7.63 28.68 12.74
CA GLY A 251 -8.15 30.00 12.39
C GLY A 251 -9.64 30.18 12.79
N LEU A 252 -10.47 29.14 12.64
CA LEU A 252 -11.86 29.19 13.12
C LEU A 252 -11.93 29.40 14.65
N ARG A 253 -11.05 28.75 15.41
CA ARG A 253 -10.96 28.94 16.86
C ARG A 253 -10.61 30.38 17.24
N GLU A 254 -9.87 31.08 16.38
CA GLU A 254 -9.51 32.48 16.54
C GLU A 254 -10.60 33.46 16.02
N GLY A 255 -11.72 32.90 15.51
CA GLY A 255 -12.85 33.70 15.01
C GLY A 255 -12.72 34.13 13.55
N SER A 256 -11.72 33.68 12.81
CA SER A 256 -11.55 34.00 11.38
C SER A 256 -12.25 32.94 10.49
N PHE A 257 -13.10 33.41 9.58
CA PHE A 257 -13.70 32.59 8.50
C PHE A 257 -12.93 32.67 7.19
N ASP A 258 -11.92 33.54 7.08
CA ASP A 258 -11.08 33.70 5.88
C ASP A 258 -10.31 32.44 5.54
N VAL A 259 -10.05 31.59 6.54
CA VAL A 259 -9.42 30.28 6.41
C VAL A 259 -10.20 29.32 5.49
N LEU A 260 -11.50 29.60 5.25
CA LEU A 260 -12.35 28.79 4.37
C LEU A 260 -12.31 29.23 2.91
N ALA A 261 -11.60 30.32 2.58
CA ALA A 261 -11.49 30.82 1.20
C ALA A 261 -10.89 29.81 0.21
N GLY A 262 -10.07 28.87 0.71
CA GLY A 262 -9.49 27.78 -0.07
C GLY A 262 -10.40 26.55 -0.25
N ALA A 263 -11.61 26.53 0.32
CA ALA A 263 -12.52 25.41 0.18
C ALA A 263 -12.98 25.23 -1.27
N LEU A 264 -13.02 24.00 -1.74
CA LEU A 264 -13.54 23.71 -3.08
C LEU A 264 -15.02 24.05 -3.16
N PRO A 265 -15.50 24.66 -4.28
CA PRO A 265 -16.92 24.88 -4.50
C PRO A 265 -17.71 23.56 -4.40
N HIS A 266 -18.93 23.64 -3.84
CA HIS A 266 -19.78 22.47 -3.59
C HIS A 266 -20.02 21.62 -4.84
N GLU A 267 -20.33 22.28 -5.96
CA GLU A 267 -20.52 21.61 -7.26
C GLU A 267 -19.25 20.87 -7.72
N ARG A 268 -18.08 21.48 -7.55
CA ARG A 268 -16.81 20.82 -7.89
C ARG A 268 -16.55 19.61 -7.02
N MET A 269 -16.86 19.70 -5.71
CA MET A 269 -16.75 18.54 -4.80
C MET A 269 -17.67 17.41 -5.27
N ASN A 270 -18.94 17.67 -5.55
CA ASN A 270 -19.87 16.64 -6.02
C ASN A 270 -19.42 16.04 -7.35
N GLY A 271 -18.93 16.86 -8.27
CA GLY A 271 -18.40 16.39 -9.57
C GLY A 271 -17.18 15.49 -9.50
N LEU A 272 -16.49 15.41 -8.34
CA LEU A 272 -15.40 14.46 -8.14
C LEU A 272 -15.91 13.02 -7.87
N PHE A 273 -17.20 12.85 -7.60
CA PHE A 273 -17.80 11.58 -7.17
C PHE A 273 -18.91 11.07 -8.09
N THR A 274 -19.21 11.80 -9.14
CA THR A 274 -20.12 11.41 -10.23
C THR A 274 -19.32 10.91 -11.42
#